data_ec5f5905d1d69e51ce6f040e532d5229
#
_entry.id   ec5f5905d1d69e51ce6f040e532d5229
#
_cell.length_a   1.000
_cell.length_b   1.000
_cell.length_c   1.000
_cell.angle_alpha   90.00
_cell.angle_beta   90.00
_cell.angle_gamma   90.00
#
_symmetry.space_group_name_H-M   'P 1'
#
loop_
_entity.id
_entity.type
_entity.pdbx_description
1 polymer ?
#
loop_
_entity_poly.entity_id
_entity_poly.type
_entity_poly.pdbx_seq_one_letter_code
_entity_poly.pdbx_strand_id
1 'polypeptide(L)'
;MLHRFKYAAAAVVFGALTVPASAVETINLTIASSHPLTIPWVGPLKTIVVDKSNQRLEAMGSNYRINWTEAFGGSLYGFNDTLEAVSDGLTDIGWIGSLFEPAKLPLQNIMYSTPFATSDVNKTVAVMNNLNQKSDALKAEWEANNVVFLGVCVSDGYHLFTKKPITKIEDLDGLKILGAASAAPWLAGTKATLVATGLPAQYSQLQTGVGDGSLLIATGAWPLKIHEVAPYVTLVDTGPITFGGLGVNKDKWESLPDDVKKVLTELGNEYSLENARLIEERAAAALTQMKEGGATIAELPPEERKKFIDTMPNVALTWVETNEKGGIPARQIMKDFMAEIRAQGDTPGRDWDAGL
;
A
#
# COMPACT_ATOMS: atom_id res chain seq x y z
N MET A 1 -91.32 -1.20 -39.34
CA MET A 1 -90.33 -2.26 -38.99
C MET A 1 -89.06 -1.56 -38.63
N LEU A 2 -88.73 -1.41 -37.33
CA LEU A 2 -87.55 -0.74 -36.85
C LEU A 2 -86.49 -1.82 -36.51
N HIS A 3 -85.37 -1.83 -37.16
CA HIS A 3 -84.21 -2.67 -36.80
C HIS A 3 -83.29 -1.91 -35.83
N ARG A 4 -83.21 -2.47 -34.60
CA ARG A 4 -82.28 -1.98 -33.57
C ARG A 4 -80.87 -2.68 -33.75
N PHE A 5 -79.88 -1.90 -34.10
CA PHE A 5 -78.44 -2.37 -34.01
C PHE A 5 -77.98 -2.24 -32.57
N LYS A 6 -77.54 -3.33 -32.01
CA LYS A 6 -76.82 -3.38 -30.70
C LYS A 6 -75.30 -3.29 -31.00
N TYR A 7 -74.67 -2.18 -30.58
CA TYR A 7 -73.22 -2.12 -30.57
C TYR A 7 -72.73 -2.73 -29.25
N ALA A 8 -71.91 -3.82 -29.34
CA ALA A 8 -71.15 -4.37 -28.22
C ALA A 8 -69.82 -3.66 -28.14
N ALA A 9 -69.61 -2.88 -27.10
CA ALA A 9 -68.32 -2.28 -26.81
C ALA A 9 -67.43 -3.33 -26.07
N ALA A 10 -66.36 -3.75 -26.73
CA ALA A 10 -65.32 -4.57 -26.12
C ALA A 10 -64.36 -3.67 -25.34
N ALA A 11 -64.40 -3.76 -24.01
CA ALA A 11 -63.43 -3.08 -23.13
C ALA A 11 -62.11 -3.91 -23.11
N VAL A 12 -61.06 -3.38 -23.72
CA VAL A 12 -59.71 -3.92 -23.60
C VAL A 12 -59.12 -3.47 -22.27
N VAL A 13 -59.03 -4.37 -21.32
CA VAL A 13 -58.36 -4.13 -20.03
C VAL A 13 -56.84 -4.30 -20.28
N PHE A 14 -56.13 -3.18 -20.37
CA PHE A 14 -54.69 -3.16 -20.27
C PHE A 14 -54.28 -3.49 -18.83
N GLY A 15 -53.93 -4.74 -18.58
CA GLY A 15 -53.26 -5.14 -17.34
C GLY A 15 -51.84 -4.54 -17.29
N ALA A 16 -51.69 -3.47 -16.54
CA ALA A 16 -50.34 -2.98 -16.20
C ALA A 16 -49.65 -4.06 -15.36
N LEU A 17 -48.69 -4.78 -15.96
CA LEU A 17 -47.75 -5.62 -15.23
C LEU A 17 -46.88 -4.69 -14.36
N THR A 18 -47.30 -4.46 -13.13
CA THR A 18 -46.42 -3.86 -12.11
C THR A 18 -45.35 -4.91 -11.79
N VAL A 19 -44.15 -4.75 -12.36
CA VAL A 19 -42.96 -5.44 -11.88
C VAL A 19 -42.75 -4.94 -10.45
N PRO A 20 -42.80 -5.79 -9.43
CA PRO A 20 -42.48 -5.35 -8.07
C PRO A 20 -41.07 -4.77 -8.08
N ALA A 21 -40.93 -3.50 -7.72
CA ALA A 21 -39.62 -2.95 -7.43
C ALA A 21 -39.02 -3.79 -6.31
N SER A 22 -37.96 -4.56 -6.63
CA SER A 22 -37.22 -5.32 -5.62
C SER A 22 -36.78 -4.32 -4.56
N ALA A 23 -37.13 -4.56 -3.31
CA ALA A 23 -36.70 -3.68 -2.21
C ALA A 23 -35.14 -3.78 -2.13
N VAL A 24 -34.50 -2.60 -2.06
CA VAL A 24 -33.06 -2.54 -1.90
C VAL A 24 -32.66 -3.18 -0.57
N GLU A 25 -31.84 -4.21 -0.62
CA GLU A 25 -31.32 -4.91 0.54
C GLU A 25 -30.11 -4.17 1.11
N THR A 26 -30.08 -3.94 2.42
CA THR A 26 -28.99 -3.24 3.11
C THR A 26 -28.01 -4.23 3.71
N ILE A 27 -26.76 -4.12 3.31
CA ILE A 27 -25.63 -4.88 3.84
C ILE A 27 -24.84 -3.98 4.81
N ASN A 28 -24.69 -4.44 6.05
CA ASN A 28 -23.88 -3.72 7.04
C ASN A 28 -22.43 -4.17 6.95
N LEU A 29 -21.52 -3.20 6.75
CA LEU A 29 -20.07 -3.42 6.73
C LEU A 29 -19.37 -2.43 7.66
N THR A 30 -18.36 -2.93 8.36
CA THR A 30 -17.45 -2.10 9.14
C THR A 30 -16.16 -1.91 8.35
N ILE A 31 -15.68 -0.66 8.26
CA ILE A 31 -14.38 -0.32 7.69
C ILE A 31 -13.56 0.43 8.74
N ALA A 32 -12.31 0.02 8.93
CA ALA A 32 -11.50 0.55 10.00
C ALA A 32 -10.03 0.75 9.61
N SER A 33 -9.32 1.59 10.38
CA SER A 33 -7.88 1.72 10.31
C SER A 33 -7.31 2.18 11.66
N SER A 34 -6.14 1.65 12.01
CA SER A 34 -5.33 2.11 13.15
C SER A 34 -4.82 3.56 12.99
N HIS A 35 -4.85 4.11 11.78
CA HIS A 35 -4.39 5.45 11.46
C HIS A 35 -5.55 6.41 11.13
N PRO A 36 -5.35 7.73 11.31
CA PRO A 36 -6.36 8.73 10.97
C PRO A 36 -6.47 8.96 9.45
N LEU A 37 -7.61 9.48 9.01
CA LEU A 37 -7.92 9.79 7.60
C LEU A 37 -6.96 10.78 6.94
N THR A 38 -6.19 11.54 7.70
CA THR A 38 -5.17 12.45 7.18
C THR A 38 -3.99 11.75 6.53
N ILE A 39 -3.82 10.46 6.82
CA ILE A 39 -2.74 9.64 6.27
C ILE A 39 -3.04 9.23 4.82
N PRO A 40 -2.06 9.31 3.88
CA PRO A 40 -2.30 9.09 2.43
C PRO A 40 -2.85 7.71 2.06
N TRP A 41 -2.57 6.69 2.84
CA TRP A 41 -3.09 5.32 2.61
C TRP A 41 -4.38 5.02 3.38
N VAL A 42 -4.87 5.95 4.22
CA VAL A 42 -6.13 5.79 4.96
C VAL A 42 -7.22 6.68 4.39
N GLY A 43 -6.91 7.92 4.00
CA GLY A 43 -7.88 8.83 3.39
C GLY A 43 -8.72 8.19 2.28
N PRO A 44 -8.10 7.47 1.32
CA PRO A 44 -8.82 6.79 0.25
C PRO A 44 -9.78 5.67 0.70
N LEU A 45 -9.63 5.10 1.90
CA LEU A 45 -10.65 4.19 2.45
C LEU A 45 -11.99 4.90 2.56
N LYS A 46 -11.98 6.15 2.99
CA LYS A 46 -13.19 6.99 3.08
C LYS A 46 -13.61 7.50 1.70
N THR A 47 -12.74 8.24 1.02
CA THR A 47 -13.11 9.01 -0.19
C THR A 47 -13.33 8.15 -1.42
N ILE A 48 -12.75 6.96 -1.49
CA ILE A 48 -12.92 6.02 -2.60
C ILE A 48 -13.85 4.88 -2.19
N VAL A 49 -13.57 4.14 -1.11
CA VAL A 49 -14.32 2.93 -0.82
C VAL A 49 -15.68 3.27 -0.23
N VAL A 50 -15.75 4.03 0.84
CA VAL A 50 -17.01 4.36 1.52
C VAL A 50 -17.89 5.25 0.65
N ASP A 51 -17.35 6.40 0.21
CA ASP A 51 -18.17 7.45 -0.43
C ASP A 51 -18.67 7.07 -1.83
N LYS A 52 -17.93 6.21 -2.57
CA LYS A 52 -18.31 5.83 -3.94
C LYS A 52 -19.07 4.51 -4.04
N SER A 53 -19.04 3.64 -3.02
CA SER A 53 -19.59 2.28 -3.11
C SER A 53 -21.07 2.27 -3.47
N ASN A 54 -21.90 3.02 -2.74
CA ASN A 54 -23.34 3.07 -3.00
C ASN A 54 -23.67 3.71 -4.34
N GLN A 55 -22.93 4.74 -4.76
CA GLN A 55 -23.08 5.35 -6.07
C GLN A 55 -22.78 4.34 -7.20
N ARG A 56 -21.76 3.50 -7.02
CA ARG A 56 -21.41 2.44 -8.00
C ARG A 56 -22.47 1.33 -8.04
N LEU A 57 -22.97 0.89 -6.89
CA LEU A 57 -24.06 -0.07 -6.82
C LEU A 57 -25.32 0.45 -7.51
N GLU A 58 -25.71 1.69 -7.25
CA GLU A 58 -26.87 2.32 -7.90
C GLU A 58 -26.66 2.43 -9.42
N ALA A 59 -25.49 2.87 -9.87
CA ALA A 59 -25.16 3.04 -11.30
C ALA A 59 -25.21 1.73 -12.09
N MET A 60 -24.91 0.58 -11.45
CA MET A 60 -25.02 -0.73 -12.09
C MET A 60 -26.42 -1.37 -11.95
N GLY A 61 -27.35 -0.69 -11.30
CA GLY A 61 -28.72 -1.21 -11.08
C GLY A 61 -28.81 -2.32 -10.05
N SER A 62 -27.89 -2.35 -9.09
CA SER A 62 -27.85 -3.36 -8.03
C SER A 62 -29.04 -3.21 -7.07
N ASN A 63 -29.53 -4.31 -6.56
CA ASN A 63 -30.55 -4.35 -5.51
C ASN A 63 -29.96 -4.25 -4.10
N TYR A 64 -28.66 -3.92 -3.98
CA TYR A 64 -27.94 -3.86 -2.72
C TYR A 64 -27.48 -2.44 -2.41
N ARG A 65 -27.40 -2.13 -1.13
CA ARG A 65 -26.82 -0.91 -0.58
C ARG A 65 -25.95 -1.27 0.63
N ILE A 66 -24.81 -0.60 0.78
CA ILE A 66 -23.94 -0.77 1.94
C ILE A 66 -24.26 0.32 2.97
N ASN A 67 -24.48 -0.12 4.20
CA ASN A 67 -24.52 0.74 5.37
C ASN A 67 -23.16 0.60 6.10
N TRP A 68 -22.34 1.67 6.05
CA TRP A 68 -21.01 1.66 6.60
C TRP A 68 -20.97 2.03 8.08
N THR A 69 -20.22 1.25 8.86
CA THR A 69 -19.72 1.64 10.18
C THR A 69 -18.25 2.01 10.03
N GLU A 70 -17.89 3.27 10.28
CA GLU A 70 -16.54 3.79 10.08
C GLU A 70 -15.79 3.88 11.41
N ALA A 71 -14.59 3.25 11.52
CA ALA A 71 -13.78 3.23 12.73
C ALA A 71 -12.31 3.53 12.41
N PHE A 72 -12.02 4.80 12.14
CA PHE A 72 -10.67 5.27 11.80
C PHE A 72 -9.93 5.84 13.03
N GLY A 73 -8.61 6.03 12.89
CA GLY A 73 -7.77 6.68 13.88
C GLY A 73 -7.48 5.84 15.12
N GLY A 74 -7.47 4.51 14.97
CA GLY A 74 -7.17 3.59 16.08
C GLY A 74 -8.32 3.43 17.08
N SER A 75 -9.55 3.79 16.71
CA SER A 75 -10.71 3.67 17.58
C SER A 75 -11.13 2.23 17.85
N LEU A 76 -10.77 1.30 16.96
CA LEU A 76 -11.15 -0.11 17.06
C LEU A 76 -9.94 -1.02 17.39
N TYR A 77 -8.78 -0.75 16.81
CA TYR A 77 -7.55 -1.54 17.03
C TYR A 77 -6.28 -0.69 16.89
N GLY A 78 -5.19 -1.16 17.46
CA GLY A 78 -3.90 -0.51 17.46
C GLY A 78 -3.08 -0.70 16.20
N PHE A 79 -1.88 -0.10 16.21
CA PHE A 79 -1.00 -0.03 15.03
C PHE A 79 -0.47 -1.39 14.59
N ASN A 80 -0.20 -2.30 15.52
CA ASN A 80 0.38 -3.62 15.25
C ASN A 80 -0.67 -4.72 15.04
N ASP A 81 -1.96 -4.38 15.14
CA ASP A 81 -3.04 -5.37 15.15
C ASP A 81 -3.87 -5.32 13.85
N THR A 82 -3.28 -4.73 12.78
CA THR A 82 -4.03 -4.44 11.54
C THR A 82 -4.43 -5.69 10.76
N LEU A 83 -3.61 -6.73 10.76
CA LEU A 83 -3.92 -8.00 10.13
C LEU A 83 -4.96 -8.78 10.94
N GLU A 84 -4.74 -8.93 12.24
CA GLU A 84 -5.64 -9.64 13.16
C GLU A 84 -7.03 -9.02 13.19
N ALA A 85 -7.11 -7.69 13.17
CA ALA A 85 -8.38 -6.98 13.18
C ALA A 85 -9.29 -7.34 12.00
N VAL A 86 -8.70 -7.56 10.82
CA VAL A 86 -9.43 -8.00 9.63
C VAL A 86 -9.60 -9.53 9.64
N SER A 87 -8.55 -10.28 9.94
CA SER A 87 -8.55 -11.74 9.88
C SER A 87 -9.54 -12.37 10.87
N ASP A 88 -9.63 -11.80 12.09
CA ASP A 88 -10.53 -12.26 13.15
C ASP A 88 -11.95 -11.68 13.03
N GLY A 89 -12.19 -10.78 12.04
CA GLY A 89 -13.50 -10.18 11.81
C GLY A 89 -13.89 -9.09 12.81
N LEU A 90 -12.91 -8.48 13.51
CA LEU A 90 -13.17 -7.30 14.35
C LEU A 90 -13.64 -6.12 13.46
N THR A 91 -13.12 -6.04 12.25
CA THR A 91 -13.63 -5.22 11.17
C THR A 91 -13.81 -6.06 9.90
N ASP A 92 -14.79 -5.73 9.06
CA ASP A 92 -15.01 -6.45 7.80
C ASP A 92 -13.95 -6.06 6.76
N ILE A 93 -13.56 -4.78 6.71
CA ILE A 93 -12.60 -4.22 5.75
C ILE A 93 -11.63 -3.31 6.49
N GLY A 94 -10.35 -3.32 6.08
CA GLY A 94 -9.37 -2.42 6.68
C GLY A 94 -8.08 -2.30 5.89
N TRP A 95 -7.30 -1.28 6.23
CA TRP A 95 -5.91 -1.23 5.84
C TRP A 95 -5.09 -2.20 6.69
N ILE A 96 -4.30 -3.03 6.01
CA ILE A 96 -3.41 -4.01 6.62
C ILE A 96 -1.97 -3.62 6.32
N GLY A 97 -1.16 -3.43 7.37
CA GLY A 97 0.25 -3.11 7.25
C GLY A 97 1.12 -4.36 7.15
N SER A 98 1.42 -4.85 5.94
CA SER A 98 2.24 -6.06 5.75
C SER A 98 3.65 -5.93 6.35
N LEU A 99 4.16 -4.70 6.47
CA LEU A 99 5.47 -4.43 7.07
C LEU A 99 5.56 -4.85 8.55
N PHE A 100 4.42 -4.97 9.24
CA PHE A 100 4.37 -5.42 10.65
C PHE A 100 4.30 -6.94 10.75
N GLU A 101 3.98 -7.62 9.66
CA GLU A 101 3.76 -9.06 9.58
C GLU A 101 4.72 -9.79 8.62
N PRO A 102 6.06 -9.57 8.73
CA PRO A 102 6.99 -10.16 7.76
C PRO A 102 7.04 -11.69 7.78
N ALA A 103 6.58 -12.32 8.87
CA ALA A 103 6.50 -13.77 8.98
C ALA A 103 5.21 -14.35 8.38
N LYS A 104 4.09 -13.61 8.47
CA LYS A 104 2.78 -14.05 7.94
C LYS A 104 2.56 -13.60 6.49
N LEU A 105 3.19 -12.49 6.09
CA LEU A 105 3.03 -11.87 4.78
C LEU A 105 4.40 -11.62 4.09
N PRO A 106 5.29 -12.64 4.00
CA PRO A 106 6.62 -12.47 3.43
C PRO A 106 6.60 -12.06 1.95
N LEU A 107 5.64 -12.53 1.15
CA LEU A 107 5.55 -12.19 -0.26
C LEU A 107 5.12 -10.74 -0.48
N GLN A 108 4.27 -10.19 0.40
CA GLN A 108 3.87 -8.78 0.35
C GLN A 108 5.02 -7.84 0.71
N ASN A 109 6.08 -8.34 1.33
CA ASN A 109 7.27 -7.59 1.72
C ASN A 109 8.45 -7.73 0.72
N ILE A 110 8.23 -8.30 -0.47
CA ILE A 110 9.26 -8.54 -1.49
C ILE A 110 10.07 -7.28 -1.83
N MET A 111 9.45 -6.11 -1.84
CA MET A 111 10.09 -4.87 -2.23
C MET A 111 11.17 -4.39 -1.23
N TYR A 112 11.12 -4.80 0.03
CA TYR A 112 12.24 -4.59 0.96
C TYR A 112 13.50 -5.37 0.54
N SER A 113 13.33 -6.40 -0.27
CA SER A 113 14.43 -7.22 -0.81
C SER A 113 14.82 -6.88 -2.25
N THR A 114 14.20 -5.83 -2.81
CA THR A 114 14.49 -5.36 -4.17
C THR A 114 14.60 -3.82 -4.22
N PRO A 115 15.40 -3.18 -3.33
CA PRO A 115 15.57 -1.73 -3.38
C PRO A 115 16.11 -1.32 -4.76
N PHE A 116 15.75 -0.12 -5.21
CA PHE A 116 16.11 0.42 -6.54
C PHE A 116 15.54 -0.36 -7.73
N ALA A 117 14.52 -1.20 -7.53
CA ALA A 117 13.88 -1.91 -8.65
C ALA A 117 13.11 -0.94 -9.57
N THR A 118 12.48 0.08 -9.02
CA THR A 118 11.80 1.17 -9.72
C THR A 118 11.82 2.43 -8.86
N SER A 119 11.74 3.62 -9.47
CA SER A 119 11.50 4.88 -8.77
C SER A 119 10.09 5.44 -8.98
N ASP A 120 9.25 4.72 -9.71
CA ASP A 120 7.91 5.16 -10.11
C ASP A 120 6.84 4.51 -9.22
N VAL A 121 6.10 5.36 -8.49
CA VAL A 121 5.03 4.94 -7.57
C VAL A 121 3.89 4.24 -8.31
N ASN A 122 3.51 4.75 -9.50
CA ASN A 122 2.40 4.20 -10.29
C ASN A 122 2.75 2.83 -10.86
N LYS A 123 3.99 2.66 -11.35
CA LYS A 123 4.48 1.34 -11.79
C LYS A 123 4.56 0.34 -10.65
N THR A 124 4.97 0.78 -9.46
CA THR A 124 4.94 -0.06 -8.25
C THR A 124 3.54 -0.57 -7.97
N VAL A 125 2.53 0.32 -8.01
CA VAL A 125 1.12 -0.09 -7.85
C VAL A 125 0.71 -1.09 -8.93
N ALA A 126 1.03 -0.82 -10.20
CA ALA A 126 0.68 -1.71 -11.30
C ALA A 126 1.30 -3.11 -11.15
N VAL A 127 2.59 -3.18 -10.83
CA VAL A 127 3.32 -4.45 -10.64
C VAL A 127 2.71 -5.24 -9.48
N MET A 128 2.55 -4.63 -8.32
CA MET A 128 2.11 -5.35 -7.13
C MET A 128 0.62 -5.71 -7.16
N ASN A 129 -0.24 -4.87 -7.74
CA ASN A 129 -1.64 -5.25 -7.98
C ASN A 129 -1.72 -6.40 -8.98
N ASN A 130 -0.94 -6.37 -10.08
CA ASN A 130 -0.89 -7.48 -11.04
C ASN A 130 -0.45 -8.79 -10.40
N LEU A 131 0.61 -8.77 -9.59
CA LEU A 131 1.10 -9.96 -8.90
C LEU A 131 0.06 -10.50 -7.92
N ASN A 132 -0.56 -9.66 -7.10
CA ASN A 132 -1.61 -10.08 -6.17
C ASN A 132 -2.85 -10.63 -6.89
N GLN A 133 -3.15 -10.15 -8.09
CA GLN A 133 -4.30 -10.63 -8.88
C GLN A 133 -4.01 -11.90 -9.69
N LYS A 134 -2.75 -12.13 -10.09
CA LYS A 134 -2.39 -13.23 -11.00
C LYS A 134 -1.69 -14.40 -10.32
N SER A 135 -0.90 -14.12 -9.26
CA SER A 135 -0.13 -15.15 -8.56
C SER A 135 -0.97 -15.88 -7.54
N ASP A 136 -1.11 -17.18 -7.72
CA ASP A 136 -1.82 -18.04 -6.74
C ASP A 136 -1.09 -18.04 -5.37
N ALA A 137 0.23 -17.90 -5.35
CA ALA A 137 1.01 -17.85 -4.12
C ALA A 137 0.72 -16.58 -3.31
N LEU A 138 0.65 -15.39 -3.96
CA LEU A 138 0.30 -14.15 -3.26
C LEU A 138 -1.15 -14.15 -2.77
N LYS A 139 -2.08 -14.71 -3.56
CA LYS A 139 -3.48 -14.90 -3.11
C LYS A 139 -3.56 -15.83 -1.91
N ALA A 140 -2.88 -16.99 -2.00
CA ALA A 140 -2.86 -17.97 -0.92
C ALA A 140 -2.27 -17.43 0.38
N GLU A 141 -1.29 -16.52 0.30
CA GLU A 141 -0.72 -15.85 1.47
C GLU A 141 -1.77 -15.00 2.21
N TRP A 142 -2.56 -14.19 1.47
CA TRP A 142 -3.67 -13.44 2.06
C TRP A 142 -4.76 -14.38 2.61
N GLU A 143 -5.15 -15.37 1.84
CA GLU A 143 -6.20 -16.32 2.23
C GLU A 143 -5.82 -17.19 3.44
N ALA A 144 -4.54 -17.54 3.59
CA ALA A 144 -4.02 -18.24 4.77
C ALA A 144 -4.17 -17.41 6.06
N ASN A 145 -4.29 -16.09 5.91
CA ASN A 145 -4.58 -15.17 7.00
C ASN A 145 -6.05 -14.72 7.02
N ASN A 146 -6.96 -15.48 6.43
CA ASN A 146 -8.40 -15.20 6.35
C ASN A 146 -8.73 -13.81 5.77
N VAL A 147 -7.95 -13.36 4.78
CA VAL A 147 -8.10 -12.05 4.11
C VAL A 147 -8.24 -12.24 2.60
N VAL A 148 -9.09 -11.44 1.97
CA VAL A 148 -9.14 -11.23 0.53
C VAL A 148 -8.55 -9.87 0.22
N PHE A 149 -7.54 -9.84 -0.64
CA PHE A 149 -6.87 -8.63 -1.08
C PHE A 149 -7.72 -7.83 -2.06
N LEU A 150 -7.77 -6.51 -1.90
CA LEU A 150 -8.46 -5.59 -2.81
C LEU A 150 -7.53 -4.61 -3.54
N GLY A 151 -6.46 -4.15 -2.89
CA GLY A 151 -5.54 -3.20 -3.50
C GLY A 151 -4.34 -2.88 -2.62
N VAL A 152 -3.18 -2.61 -3.23
CA VAL A 152 -1.95 -2.24 -2.51
C VAL A 152 -1.96 -0.80 -2.03
N CYS A 153 -1.19 -0.53 -0.98
CA CYS A 153 -0.71 0.80 -0.66
C CYS A 153 0.80 0.89 -0.80
N VAL A 154 1.27 2.08 -1.17
CA VAL A 154 2.68 2.36 -1.44
C VAL A 154 3.18 3.53 -0.60
N SER A 155 4.49 3.58 -0.37
CA SER A 155 5.21 4.76 0.13
C SER A 155 5.92 5.48 -1.01
N ASP A 156 6.44 6.69 -0.72
CA ASP A 156 7.50 7.30 -1.50
C ASP A 156 8.85 6.59 -1.27
N GLY A 157 9.86 6.95 -2.07
CA GLY A 157 11.22 6.42 -1.93
C GLY A 157 11.88 6.83 -0.61
N TYR A 158 12.75 5.96 -0.09
CA TYR A 158 13.52 6.28 1.11
C TYR A 158 14.73 7.14 0.77
N HIS A 159 15.00 8.09 1.66
CA HIS A 159 16.11 9.03 1.59
C HIS A 159 16.86 9.07 2.91
N LEU A 160 18.10 9.62 2.89
CA LEU A 160 18.88 9.83 4.09
C LEU A 160 18.63 11.24 4.64
N PHE A 161 18.27 11.30 5.91
CA PHE A 161 18.15 12.53 6.70
C PHE A 161 19.26 12.53 7.74
N THR A 162 20.23 13.43 7.67
CA THR A 162 21.44 13.35 8.49
C THR A 162 21.80 14.68 9.12
N LYS A 163 22.60 14.62 10.20
CA LYS A 163 23.13 15.81 10.89
C LYS A 163 24.31 16.48 10.14
N LYS A 164 24.90 15.75 9.19
CA LYS A 164 25.99 16.22 8.32
C LYS A 164 25.67 15.84 6.89
N PRO A 165 26.16 16.57 5.89
CA PRO A 165 25.92 16.24 4.48
C PRO A 165 26.52 14.88 4.13
N ILE A 166 25.80 14.11 3.33
CA ILE A 166 26.28 12.88 2.69
C ILE A 166 26.43 13.16 1.21
N THR A 167 27.65 13.15 0.73
CA THR A 167 28.00 13.42 -0.68
C THR A 167 28.60 12.20 -1.37
N LYS A 168 29.08 11.26 -0.58
CA LYS A 168 29.63 9.96 -1.01
C LYS A 168 29.32 8.89 0.03
N ILE A 169 29.41 7.63 -0.35
CA ILE A 169 29.05 6.50 0.52
C ILE A 169 29.93 6.43 1.76
N GLU A 170 31.21 6.81 1.67
CA GLU A 170 32.12 6.83 2.83
C GLU A 170 31.72 7.84 3.90
N ASP A 171 30.89 8.85 3.58
CA ASP A 171 30.38 9.79 4.57
C ASP A 171 29.42 9.09 5.56
N LEU A 172 28.96 7.89 5.25
CA LEU A 172 28.16 7.03 6.14
C LEU A 172 29.01 6.25 7.16
N ASP A 173 30.36 6.23 7.01
CA ASP A 173 31.24 5.44 7.85
C ASP A 173 31.06 5.78 9.35
N GLY A 174 30.70 4.76 10.13
CA GLY A 174 30.51 4.84 11.57
C GLY A 174 29.23 5.52 12.04
N LEU A 175 28.36 5.98 11.13
CA LEU A 175 27.10 6.60 11.50
C LEU A 175 26.07 5.58 12.00
N LYS A 176 25.28 6.01 12.96
CA LYS A 176 24.06 5.31 13.43
C LYS A 176 22.87 5.87 12.70
N ILE A 177 22.28 5.09 11.81
CA ILE A 177 21.14 5.48 10.99
C ILE A 177 19.87 4.84 11.56
N LEU A 178 18.92 5.65 12.00
CA LEU A 178 17.61 5.21 12.47
C LEU A 178 16.78 4.72 11.27
N GLY A 179 15.95 3.69 11.47
CA GLY A 179 15.09 3.21 10.39
C GLY A 179 14.30 1.97 10.76
N ALA A 180 13.47 1.51 9.84
CA ALA A 180 12.77 0.25 9.97
C ALA A 180 13.76 -0.93 9.92
N ALA A 181 13.55 -1.95 10.75
CA ALA A 181 14.41 -3.13 10.79
C ALA A 181 14.57 -3.81 9.42
N SER A 182 13.50 -3.83 8.62
CA SER A 182 13.47 -4.38 7.26
C SER A 182 14.45 -3.70 6.27
N ALA A 183 14.86 -2.45 6.54
CA ALA A 183 15.83 -1.72 5.73
C ALA A 183 17.30 -1.95 6.16
N ALA A 184 17.55 -2.71 7.23
CA ALA A 184 18.92 -2.97 7.70
C ALA A 184 19.84 -3.56 6.62
N PRO A 185 19.40 -4.49 5.77
CA PRO A 185 20.25 -5.03 4.70
C PRO A 185 20.72 -3.99 3.68
N TRP A 186 19.99 -2.87 3.52
CA TRP A 186 20.36 -1.82 2.55
C TRP A 186 21.64 -1.08 2.94
N LEU A 187 21.92 -1.00 4.24
CA LEU A 187 23.14 -0.37 4.75
C LEU A 187 24.30 -1.34 4.95
N ALA A 188 24.07 -2.65 4.79
CA ALA A 188 25.08 -3.68 5.10
C ALA A 188 26.35 -3.60 4.24
N GLY A 189 26.30 -2.97 3.07
CA GLY A 189 27.47 -2.69 2.22
C GLY A 189 28.25 -1.44 2.63
N THR A 190 27.74 -0.66 3.59
CA THR A 190 28.39 0.52 4.16
C THR A 190 28.97 0.18 5.54
N LYS A 191 29.68 1.11 6.15
CA LYS A 191 30.09 0.97 7.55
C LYS A 191 29.13 1.69 8.52
N ALA A 192 27.94 2.09 8.06
CA ALA A 192 26.88 2.57 8.91
C ALA A 192 26.21 1.41 9.65
N THR A 193 25.64 1.72 10.81
CA THR A 193 24.84 0.76 11.59
C THR A 193 23.38 1.22 11.59
N LEU A 194 22.45 0.36 11.16
CA LEU A 194 21.03 0.64 11.34
C LEU A 194 20.65 0.44 12.81
N VAL A 195 20.00 1.44 13.37
CA VAL A 195 19.33 1.37 14.68
C VAL A 195 17.83 1.25 14.41
N ALA A 196 17.31 0.05 14.60
CA ALA A 196 15.91 -0.25 14.36
C ALA A 196 15.00 0.51 15.34
N THR A 197 14.07 1.29 14.80
CA THR A 197 13.15 2.11 15.60
C THR A 197 11.87 2.44 14.83
N GLY A 198 10.80 2.67 15.59
CA GLY A 198 9.54 3.14 15.06
C GLY A 198 9.58 4.63 14.70
N LEU A 199 8.82 5.00 13.69
CA LEU A 199 8.75 6.35 13.13
C LEU A 199 8.52 7.46 14.20
N PRO A 200 7.59 7.33 15.17
CA PRO A 200 7.31 8.38 16.15
C PRO A 200 8.48 8.70 17.11
N ALA A 201 9.40 7.76 17.32
CA ALA A 201 10.53 7.94 18.21
C ALA A 201 11.73 8.64 17.56
N GLN A 202 11.79 8.72 16.24
CA GLN A 202 12.99 9.13 15.51
C GLN A 202 13.41 10.58 15.79
N TYR A 203 12.44 11.51 15.88
CA TYR A 203 12.78 12.91 16.18
C TYR A 203 13.55 13.03 17.50
N SER A 204 13.02 12.49 18.59
CA SER A 204 13.66 12.55 19.92
C SER A 204 15.00 11.79 19.95
N GLN A 205 15.11 10.68 19.26
CA GLN A 205 16.34 9.90 19.18
C GLN A 205 17.44 10.62 18.37
N LEU A 206 17.08 11.32 17.29
CA LEU A 206 18.01 12.20 16.59
C LEU A 206 18.41 13.38 17.48
N GLN A 207 17.46 14.04 18.13
CA GLN A 207 17.74 15.20 18.99
C GLN A 207 18.68 14.84 20.13
N THR A 208 18.49 13.69 20.76
CA THR A 208 19.30 13.21 21.90
C THR A 208 20.61 12.51 21.50
N GLY A 209 20.87 12.32 20.19
CA GLY A 209 22.12 11.73 19.71
C GLY A 209 22.15 10.20 19.73
N VAL A 210 21.01 9.51 19.87
CA VAL A 210 20.93 8.05 19.69
C VAL A 210 21.24 7.67 18.23
N GLY A 211 20.80 8.50 17.27
CA GLY A 211 21.13 8.40 15.85
C GLY A 211 21.83 9.64 15.32
N ASP A 212 22.65 9.44 14.28
CA ASP A 212 23.32 10.49 13.51
C ASP A 212 22.51 10.90 12.28
N GLY A 213 21.57 10.04 11.88
CA GLY A 213 20.66 10.23 10.77
C GLY A 213 19.52 9.22 10.80
N SER A 214 18.69 9.29 9.77
CA SER A 214 17.55 8.39 9.54
C SER A 214 17.45 8.02 8.06
N LEU A 215 17.11 6.76 7.78
CA LEU A 215 16.70 6.30 6.46
C LEU A 215 15.18 6.22 6.46
N LEU A 216 14.53 7.16 5.75
CA LEU A 216 13.12 7.45 5.91
C LEU A 216 12.51 8.02 4.62
N ILE A 217 11.19 7.88 4.50
CA ILE A 217 10.38 8.49 3.44
C ILE A 217 10.08 9.97 3.73
N ALA A 218 9.99 10.81 2.70
CA ALA A 218 9.73 12.24 2.87
C ALA A 218 8.34 12.51 3.47
N THR A 219 7.32 11.72 3.08
CA THR A 219 5.96 11.82 3.62
C THR A 219 5.87 11.48 5.11
N GLY A 220 6.81 10.70 5.63
CA GLY A 220 6.94 10.41 7.06
C GLY A 220 7.80 11.44 7.80
N ALA A 221 8.85 11.93 7.16
CA ALA A 221 9.83 12.84 7.77
C ALA A 221 9.25 14.24 8.03
N TRP A 222 8.47 14.78 7.09
CA TRP A 222 7.91 16.13 7.19
C TRP A 222 6.99 16.34 8.41
N PRO A 223 5.92 15.53 8.62
CA PRO A 223 5.02 15.74 9.74
C PRO A 223 5.68 15.53 11.10
N LEU A 224 6.76 14.77 11.16
CA LEU A 224 7.57 14.54 12.35
C LEU A 224 8.72 15.54 12.51
N LYS A 225 8.85 16.51 11.60
CA LYS A 225 9.84 17.58 11.65
C LYS A 225 11.29 17.07 11.71
N ILE A 226 11.56 15.91 11.11
CA ILE A 226 12.90 15.28 11.12
C ILE A 226 13.98 16.24 10.59
N HIS A 227 13.64 17.08 9.60
CA HIS A 227 14.53 18.08 9.03
C HIS A 227 15.01 19.16 10.02
N GLU A 228 14.32 19.38 11.15
CA GLU A 228 14.78 20.31 12.19
C GLU A 228 15.99 19.75 12.98
N VAL A 229 16.09 18.43 13.12
CA VAL A 229 17.15 17.75 13.89
C VAL A 229 18.15 16.98 13.01
N ALA A 230 17.84 16.80 11.73
CA ALA A 230 18.67 16.18 10.69
C ALA A 230 18.47 16.95 9.37
N PRO A 231 19.09 18.16 9.24
CA PRO A 231 18.72 19.10 8.18
C PRO A 231 19.32 18.79 6.79
N TYR A 232 20.17 17.78 6.68
CA TYR A 232 20.73 17.40 5.39
C TYR A 232 19.95 16.20 4.85
N VAL A 233 19.24 16.42 3.74
CA VAL A 233 18.45 15.41 3.06
C VAL A 233 19.19 14.99 1.79
N THR A 234 19.70 13.77 1.77
CA THR A 234 20.31 13.19 0.58
C THR A 234 19.32 12.27 -0.12
N LEU A 235 18.93 12.65 -1.32
CA LEU A 235 18.02 11.87 -2.14
C LEU A 235 18.78 10.67 -2.74
N VAL A 236 18.70 9.55 -2.05
CA VAL A 236 19.29 8.28 -2.53
C VAL A 236 18.32 7.53 -3.43
N ASP A 237 17.01 7.78 -3.26
CA ASP A 237 15.92 7.21 -4.04
C ASP A 237 16.03 5.68 -4.16
N THR A 238 15.77 4.99 -3.05
CA THR A 238 15.72 3.53 -3.04
C THR A 238 14.52 2.96 -3.80
N GLY A 239 13.64 3.84 -4.23
CA GLY A 239 12.36 3.54 -4.84
C GLY A 239 11.20 3.43 -3.83
N PRO A 240 9.97 3.54 -4.32
CA PRO A 240 8.76 3.32 -3.54
C PRO A 240 8.65 1.86 -3.12
N ILE A 241 7.93 1.62 -2.01
CA ILE A 241 7.74 0.27 -1.46
C ILE A 241 6.26 0.07 -1.16
N THR A 242 5.73 -1.11 -1.50
CA THR A 242 4.47 -1.56 -0.94
C THR A 242 4.69 -2.02 0.50
N PHE A 243 3.83 -1.56 1.39
CA PHE A 243 3.96 -1.88 2.82
C PHE A 243 2.64 -2.34 3.44
N GLY A 244 1.69 -2.73 2.59
CA GLY A 244 0.39 -3.24 2.97
C GLY A 244 -0.64 -3.02 1.88
N GLY A 245 -1.91 -3.07 2.27
CA GLY A 245 -3.00 -2.91 1.34
C GLY A 245 -4.37 -2.87 2.00
N LEU A 246 -5.38 -2.76 1.17
CA LEU A 246 -6.77 -2.90 1.53
C LEU A 246 -7.16 -4.37 1.49
N GLY A 247 -7.65 -4.90 2.60
CA GLY A 247 -8.12 -6.28 2.73
C GLY A 247 -9.54 -6.35 3.28
N VAL A 248 -10.22 -7.44 2.94
CA VAL A 248 -11.55 -7.82 3.46
C VAL A 248 -11.40 -9.14 4.20
N ASN A 249 -12.07 -9.29 5.35
CA ASN A 249 -12.23 -10.59 6.00
C ASN A 249 -12.83 -11.59 5.01
N LYS A 250 -12.20 -12.79 4.86
CA LYS A 250 -12.57 -13.77 3.85
C LYS A 250 -13.97 -14.34 4.08
N ASP A 251 -14.34 -14.64 5.33
CA ASP A 251 -15.66 -15.19 5.64
C ASP A 251 -16.75 -14.16 5.31
N LYS A 252 -16.51 -12.88 5.62
CA LYS A 252 -17.39 -11.78 5.22
C LYS A 252 -17.48 -11.69 3.70
N TRP A 253 -16.34 -11.71 3.00
CA TRP A 253 -16.29 -11.65 1.53
C TRP A 253 -17.11 -12.75 0.88
N GLU A 254 -17.01 -13.99 1.37
CA GLU A 254 -17.75 -15.11 0.84
C GLU A 254 -19.27 -14.92 0.98
N SER A 255 -19.72 -14.23 2.02
CA SER A 255 -21.13 -13.93 2.26
C SER A 255 -21.70 -12.77 1.41
N LEU A 256 -20.84 -11.96 0.76
CA LEU A 256 -21.27 -10.81 -0.03
C LEU A 256 -21.87 -11.22 -1.38
N PRO A 257 -22.88 -10.50 -1.89
CA PRO A 257 -23.38 -10.65 -3.24
C PRO A 257 -22.32 -10.25 -4.29
N ASP A 258 -22.44 -10.83 -5.48
CA ASP A 258 -21.48 -10.61 -6.57
C ASP A 258 -21.37 -9.16 -7.00
N ASP A 259 -22.48 -8.41 -7.02
CA ASP A 259 -22.49 -6.97 -7.31
C ASP A 259 -21.61 -6.19 -6.32
N VAL A 260 -21.73 -6.51 -5.02
CA VAL A 260 -20.95 -5.87 -3.96
C VAL A 260 -19.48 -6.25 -4.07
N LYS A 261 -19.17 -7.52 -4.31
CA LYS A 261 -17.79 -8.00 -4.57
C LYS A 261 -17.15 -7.27 -5.74
N LYS A 262 -17.89 -7.14 -6.84
CA LYS A 262 -17.41 -6.43 -8.03
C LYS A 262 -17.09 -4.98 -7.73
N VAL A 263 -18.02 -4.25 -7.10
CA VAL A 263 -17.81 -2.85 -6.73
C VAL A 263 -16.63 -2.68 -5.78
N LEU A 264 -16.50 -3.51 -4.76
CA LEU A 264 -15.38 -3.43 -3.81
C LEU A 264 -14.03 -3.74 -4.49
N THR A 265 -13.98 -4.68 -5.44
CA THR A 265 -12.78 -4.98 -6.23
C THR A 265 -12.37 -3.79 -7.10
N GLU A 266 -13.32 -3.16 -7.80
CA GLU A 266 -13.07 -1.97 -8.61
C GLU A 266 -12.57 -0.80 -7.75
N LEU A 267 -13.21 -0.57 -6.60
CA LEU A 267 -12.83 0.47 -5.65
C LEU A 267 -11.48 0.19 -4.97
N GLY A 268 -11.10 -1.08 -4.79
CA GLY A 268 -9.78 -1.45 -4.31
C GLY A 268 -8.65 -1.06 -5.30
N ASN A 269 -8.89 -1.22 -6.59
CA ASN A 269 -7.97 -0.71 -7.61
C ASN A 269 -7.91 0.83 -7.61
N GLU A 270 -9.06 1.51 -7.53
CA GLU A 270 -9.10 2.98 -7.42
C GLU A 270 -8.41 3.47 -6.14
N TYR A 271 -8.56 2.76 -5.02
CA TYR A 271 -7.84 3.02 -3.77
C TYR A 271 -6.33 3.04 -3.98
N SER A 272 -5.79 2.03 -4.66
CA SER A 272 -4.36 1.93 -4.94
C SER A 272 -3.85 3.11 -5.77
N LEU A 273 -4.57 3.48 -6.82
CA LEU A 273 -4.22 4.60 -7.70
C LEU A 273 -4.32 5.96 -6.99
N GLU A 274 -5.35 6.17 -6.17
CA GLU A 274 -5.49 7.41 -5.40
C GLU A 274 -4.42 7.51 -4.30
N ASN A 275 -4.08 6.39 -3.66
CA ASN A 275 -2.95 6.35 -2.73
C ASN A 275 -1.64 6.75 -3.42
N ALA A 276 -1.34 6.18 -4.60
CA ALA A 276 -0.15 6.54 -5.37
C ALA A 276 -0.10 8.04 -5.69
N ARG A 277 -1.19 8.59 -6.20
CA ARG A 277 -1.31 10.03 -6.51
C ARG A 277 -1.06 10.91 -5.28
N LEU A 278 -1.65 10.55 -4.15
CA LEU A 278 -1.45 11.28 -2.89
C LEU A 278 -0.02 11.17 -2.36
N ILE A 279 0.63 10.02 -2.53
CA ILE A 279 2.03 9.82 -2.14
C ILE A 279 2.96 10.72 -2.98
N GLU A 280 2.81 10.75 -4.31
CA GLU A 280 3.61 11.61 -5.19
C GLU A 280 3.45 13.10 -4.84
N GLU A 281 2.19 13.55 -4.73
CA GLU A 281 1.87 14.93 -4.38
C GLU A 281 2.47 15.33 -3.03
N ARG A 282 2.30 14.50 -2.00
CA ARG A 282 2.77 14.82 -0.65
C ARG A 282 4.27 14.68 -0.50
N ALA A 283 4.93 13.75 -1.18
CA ALA A 283 6.39 13.63 -1.16
C ALA A 283 7.05 14.87 -1.76
N ALA A 284 6.57 15.33 -2.92
CA ALA A 284 7.06 16.55 -3.56
C ALA A 284 6.83 17.79 -2.67
N ALA A 285 5.61 17.91 -2.10
CA ALA A 285 5.29 18.99 -1.17
C ALA A 285 6.15 18.94 0.10
N ALA A 286 6.37 17.77 0.68
CA ALA A 286 7.20 17.59 1.87
C ALA A 286 8.64 18.03 1.64
N LEU A 287 9.26 17.62 0.53
CA LEU A 287 10.62 18.07 0.18
C LEU A 287 10.70 19.59 -0.02
N THR A 288 9.71 20.17 -0.70
CA THR A 288 9.63 21.62 -0.88
C THR A 288 9.55 22.34 0.47
N GLN A 289 8.63 21.92 1.33
CA GLN A 289 8.41 22.51 2.65
C GLN A 289 9.62 22.34 3.58
N MET A 290 10.31 21.19 3.54
CA MET A 290 11.56 20.99 4.28
C MET A 290 12.63 21.95 3.83
N LYS A 291 12.78 22.18 2.50
CA LYS A 291 13.74 23.13 1.94
C LYS A 291 13.43 24.57 2.37
N GLU A 292 12.17 24.97 2.33
CA GLU A 292 11.70 26.28 2.84
C GLU A 292 11.92 26.41 4.34
N GLY A 293 11.81 25.30 5.09
CA GLY A 293 12.11 25.19 6.52
C GLY A 293 13.60 25.16 6.85
N GLY A 294 14.50 25.32 5.86
CA GLY A 294 15.94 25.42 6.05
C GLY A 294 16.73 24.13 5.85
N ALA A 295 16.09 23.04 5.43
CA ALA A 295 16.82 21.83 5.09
C ALA A 295 17.65 22.01 3.80
N THR A 296 18.84 21.42 3.78
CA THR A 296 19.66 21.28 2.58
C THR A 296 19.32 19.96 1.90
N ILE A 297 18.74 20.06 0.70
CA ILE A 297 18.35 18.87 -0.08
C ILE A 297 19.29 18.74 -1.27
N ALA A 298 19.91 17.58 -1.43
CA ALA A 298 20.81 17.26 -2.53
C ALA A 298 20.60 15.82 -3.01
N GLU A 299 20.78 15.59 -4.30
CA GLU A 299 20.84 14.24 -4.86
C GLU A 299 22.19 13.59 -4.53
N LEU A 300 22.17 12.30 -4.27
CA LEU A 300 23.41 11.52 -4.24
C LEU A 300 23.96 11.44 -5.68
N PRO A 301 25.25 11.79 -5.93
CA PRO A 301 25.82 11.70 -7.26
C PRO A 301 25.59 10.33 -7.90
N PRO A 302 25.33 10.26 -9.22
CA PRO A 302 24.98 8.99 -9.89
C PRO A 302 26.01 7.87 -9.68
N GLU A 303 27.30 8.20 -9.67
CA GLU A 303 28.39 7.24 -9.40
C GLU A 303 28.36 6.75 -7.95
N GLU A 304 28.05 7.59 -7.00
CA GLU A 304 27.93 7.20 -5.58
C GLU A 304 26.64 6.41 -5.33
N ARG A 305 25.55 6.79 -6.01
CA ARG A 305 24.31 5.99 -5.99
C ARG A 305 24.54 4.59 -6.56
N LYS A 306 25.26 4.48 -7.68
CA LYS A 306 25.64 3.18 -8.24
C LYS A 306 26.51 2.38 -7.28
N LYS A 307 27.48 3.00 -6.66
CA LYS A 307 28.35 2.39 -5.66
C LYS A 307 27.55 1.88 -4.46
N PHE A 308 26.56 2.67 -3.99
CA PHE A 308 25.66 2.25 -2.91
C PHE A 308 24.89 0.97 -3.29
N ILE A 309 24.35 0.92 -4.49
CA ILE A 309 23.65 -0.26 -5.03
C ILE A 309 24.58 -1.48 -5.13
N ASP A 310 25.78 -1.28 -5.68
CA ASP A 310 26.76 -2.36 -5.93
C ASP A 310 27.35 -2.94 -4.64
N THR A 311 27.52 -2.12 -3.60
CA THR A 311 28.05 -2.57 -2.30
C THR A 311 27.03 -3.34 -1.47
N MET A 312 25.76 -3.25 -1.82
CA MET A 312 24.69 -3.92 -1.10
C MET A 312 24.81 -5.45 -1.30
N PRO A 313 24.68 -6.27 -0.24
CA PRO A 313 24.63 -7.73 -0.41
C PRO A 313 23.46 -8.14 -1.30
N ASN A 314 23.45 -9.39 -1.78
CA ASN A 314 22.31 -9.87 -2.54
C ASN A 314 21.12 -10.16 -1.60
N VAL A 315 20.38 -9.09 -1.24
CA VAL A 315 19.25 -9.15 -0.31
C VAL A 315 18.10 -9.99 -0.89
N ALA A 316 17.95 -9.99 -2.21
CA ALA A 316 16.94 -10.80 -2.89
C ALA A 316 17.22 -12.30 -2.75
N LEU A 317 18.47 -12.71 -2.95
CA LEU A 317 18.86 -14.12 -2.75
C LEU A 317 18.64 -14.57 -1.31
N THR A 318 19.01 -13.75 -0.34
CA THR A 318 18.80 -14.05 1.08
C THR A 318 17.29 -14.20 1.39
N TRP A 319 16.46 -13.33 0.83
CA TRP A 319 15.01 -13.40 0.98
C TRP A 319 14.44 -14.68 0.34
N VAL A 320 14.90 -15.02 -0.88
CA VAL A 320 14.49 -16.24 -1.58
C VAL A 320 14.83 -17.47 -0.77
N GLU A 321 16.11 -17.62 -0.36
CA GLU A 321 16.57 -18.79 0.40
C GLU A 321 15.87 -18.95 1.76
N THR A 322 15.53 -17.83 2.40
CA THR A 322 14.81 -17.84 3.68
C THR A 322 13.38 -18.34 3.50
N ASN A 323 12.67 -17.83 2.51
CA ASN A 323 11.28 -18.16 2.28
C ASN A 323 11.08 -19.55 1.65
N GLU A 324 12.00 -20.00 0.77
CA GLU A 324 11.99 -21.37 0.22
C GLU A 324 12.13 -22.44 1.33
N LYS A 325 12.89 -22.18 2.40
CA LYS A 325 12.93 -23.08 3.57
C LYS A 325 11.57 -23.26 4.24
N GLY A 326 10.71 -22.23 4.16
CA GLY A 326 9.32 -22.28 4.63
C GLY A 326 8.33 -22.88 3.62
N GLY A 327 8.81 -23.37 2.46
CA GLY A 327 7.97 -23.93 1.41
C GLY A 327 7.29 -22.90 0.51
N ILE A 328 7.67 -21.63 0.61
CA ILE A 328 7.13 -20.55 -0.21
C ILE A 328 7.87 -20.52 -1.56
N PRO A 329 7.21 -20.38 -2.72
CA PRO A 329 7.85 -20.39 -4.04
C PRO A 329 8.55 -19.04 -4.34
N ALA A 330 9.39 -18.56 -3.39
CA ALA A 330 9.94 -17.22 -3.38
C ALA A 330 10.82 -16.90 -4.60
N ARG A 331 11.54 -17.90 -5.11
CA ARG A 331 12.37 -17.78 -6.33
C ARG A 331 11.54 -17.43 -7.57
N GLN A 332 10.43 -18.12 -7.76
CA GLN A 332 9.54 -17.83 -8.89
C GLN A 332 8.91 -16.44 -8.73
N ILE A 333 8.44 -16.11 -7.53
CA ILE A 333 7.84 -14.79 -7.25
C ILE A 333 8.84 -13.65 -7.46
N MET A 334 10.12 -13.83 -7.09
CA MET A 334 11.17 -12.84 -7.35
C MET A 334 11.38 -12.63 -8.86
N LYS A 335 11.41 -13.70 -9.64
CA LYS A 335 11.52 -13.64 -11.10
C LYS A 335 10.31 -12.94 -11.72
N ASP A 336 9.12 -13.29 -11.29
CA ASP A 336 7.87 -12.69 -11.78
C ASP A 336 7.82 -11.20 -11.45
N PHE A 337 8.19 -10.81 -10.23
CA PHE A 337 8.27 -9.42 -9.82
C PHE A 337 9.24 -8.61 -10.70
N MET A 338 10.47 -9.11 -10.88
CA MET A 338 11.47 -8.42 -11.70
C MET A 338 11.07 -8.38 -13.18
N ALA A 339 10.38 -9.41 -13.67
CA ALA A 339 9.85 -9.43 -15.04
C ALA A 339 8.73 -8.38 -15.21
N GLU A 340 7.82 -8.25 -14.25
CA GLU A 340 6.76 -7.23 -14.27
C GLU A 340 7.36 -5.81 -14.18
N ILE A 341 8.40 -5.56 -13.38
CA ILE A 341 9.12 -4.28 -13.34
C ILE A 341 9.65 -3.92 -14.73
N ARG A 342 10.33 -4.85 -15.40
CA ARG A 342 10.85 -4.64 -16.77
C ARG A 342 9.73 -4.47 -17.80
N ALA A 343 8.61 -5.17 -17.64
CA ALA A 343 7.43 -5.04 -18.50
C ALA A 343 6.77 -3.65 -18.41
N GLN A 344 6.91 -2.96 -17.28
CA GLN A 344 6.51 -1.56 -17.13
C GLN A 344 7.50 -0.56 -17.76
N GLY A 345 8.55 -1.06 -18.43
CA GLY A 345 9.56 -0.24 -19.08
C GLY A 345 10.62 0.35 -18.15
N ASP A 346 10.74 -0.17 -16.92
CA ASP A 346 11.80 0.25 -15.99
C ASP A 346 13.09 -0.51 -16.22
N THR A 347 14.19 0.19 -15.90
CA THR A 347 15.53 -0.41 -15.81
C THR A 347 15.90 -0.43 -14.33
N PRO A 348 15.86 -1.58 -13.66
CA PRO A 348 16.25 -1.70 -12.27
C PRO A 348 17.69 -1.25 -12.04
N GLY A 349 17.96 -0.60 -10.92
CA GLY A 349 19.32 -0.24 -10.52
C GLY A 349 20.20 -1.47 -10.31
N ARG A 350 19.59 -2.63 -10.03
CA ARG A 350 20.24 -3.93 -9.95
C ARG A 350 19.27 -5.03 -10.37
N ASP A 351 19.77 -6.02 -11.11
CA ASP A 351 19.00 -7.22 -11.48
C ASP A 351 18.95 -8.19 -10.29
N TRP A 352 17.94 -8.00 -9.42
CA TRP A 352 17.80 -8.74 -8.18
C TRP A 352 17.50 -10.24 -8.37
N ASP A 353 17.01 -10.62 -9.55
CA ASP A 353 16.77 -12.01 -9.97
C ASP A 353 17.96 -12.64 -10.68
N ALA A 354 19.08 -11.93 -10.84
CA ALA A 354 20.26 -12.46 -11.47
C ALA A 354 20.86 -13.62 -10.64
N GLY A 355 20.98 -14.79 -11.29
CA GLY A 355 21.53 -16.01 -10.66
C GLY A 355 20.51 -16.80 -9.83
N LEU A 356 19.21 -16.44 -9.85
CA LEU A 356 18.14 -17.21 -9.21
C LEU A 356 17.66 -18.39 -10.05
#